data_e93af9cd6368072fcd02535b18628770
#
_entry.id   e93af9cd6368072fcd02535b18628770
#
_cell.length_a   1.000
_cell.length_b   1.000
_cell.length_c   1.000
_cell.angle_alpha   90.00
_cell.angle_beta   90.00
_cell.angle_gamma   90.00
#
_symmetry.space_group_name_H-M   'P 1'
#
loop_
_entity.id
_entity.type
_entity.pdbx_description
1 polymer ?
#
loop_
_entity_poly.entity_id
_entity_poly.type
_entity_poly.pdbx_seq_one_letter_code
_entity_poly.pdbx_strand_id
1 'polypeptide(L)'
;MSSQMPDSRHETGAAGEIFIVDDDPGVRATLTTIFERAGYRVVAFADGASFLAHARTATPVSIILDVHIPGRSGLDILRELHAQDYPAPIFIVSGQGDIPMAVDAIRAGALDFIEKPFRGSEVVERVKQAIEAYSLRKPDEPALPGLYFPGREPLTRRERDLLATILNGASAKEAGRQLGISHR
;
A
#
# COMPACT_ATOMS: atom_id res chain seq x y z
N MET A 1 -24.27 22.92 -44.22
CA MET A 1 -24.74 22.18 -43.03
C MET A 1 -23.52 21.52 -42.41
N SER A 2 -22.87 22.25 -41.53
CA SER A 2 -21.64 21.80 -40.85
C SER A 2 -22.03 21.19 -39.51
N SER A 3 -21.89 19.88 -39.39
CA SER A 3 -22.05 19.17 -38.12
C SER A 3 -20.80 19.39 -37.27
N GLN A 4 -20.92 20.26 -36.28
CA GLN A 4 -19.93 20.36 -35.22
C GLN A 4 -20.07 19.13 -34.32
N MET A 5 -19.02 18.32 -34.30
CA MET A 5 -18.81 17.33 -33.24
C MET A 5 -18.55 18.06 -31.91
N PRO A 6 -19.12 17.63 -30.79
CA PRO A 6 -18.77 18.19 -29.50
C PRO A 6 -17.34 17.76 -29.15
N ASP A 7 -16.55 18.77 -28.88
CA ASP A 7 -15.19 18.75 -28.39
C ASP A 7 -15.13 18.07 -26.99
N SER A 8 -14.63 16.87 -26.97
CA SER A 8 -14.37 16.13 -25.73
C SER A 8 -13.17 16.73 -24.99
N ARG A 9 -13.37 17.93 -24.43
CA ARG A 9 -12.35 18.61 -23.62
C ARG A 9 -12.52 18.33 -22.14
N HIS A 10 -11.48 17.67 -21.61
CA HIS A 10 -11.04 17.71 -20.22
C HIS A 10 -12.06 17.24 -19.16
N GLU A 11 -12.28 15.95 -19.11
CA GLU A 11 -12.27 15.33 -17.79
C GLU A 11 -10.85 15.53 -17.23
N THR A 12 -10.71 16.44 -16.27
CA THR A 12 -9.59 16.47 -15.35
C THR A 12 -9.67 15.18 -14.56
N GLY A 13 -9.12 14.11 -15.13
CA GLY A 13 -9.16 12.78 -14.55
C GLY A 13 -8.46 12.83 -13.21
N ALA A 14 -9.20 12.55 -12.12
CA ALA A 14 -8.59 12.27 -10.83
C ALA A 14 -7.49 11.25 -11.05
N ALA A 15 -6.37 11.38 -10.33
CA ALA A 15 -5.18 10.51 -10.46
C ALA A 15 -5.46 9.04 -10.11
N GLY A 16 -6.73 8.68 -9.92
CA GLY A 16 -7.24 7.37 -9.54
C GLY A 16 -8.02 7.42 -8.23
N GLU A 17 -8.50 6.27 -7.79
CA GLU A 17 -9.29 6.14 -6.58
C GLU A 17 -8.49 5.43 -5.49
N ILE A 18 -8.44 6.02 -4.29
CA ILE A 18 -7.80 5.43 -3.10
C ILE A 18 -8.88 4.95 -2.15
N PHE A 19 -8.75 3.73 -1.67
CA PHE A 19 -9.60 3.21 -0.60
C PHE A 19 -8.95 3.40 0.76
N ILE A 20 -9.72 3.92 1.72
CA ILE A 20 -9.29 4.11 3.10
C ILE A 20 -10.20 3.28 4.00
N VAL A 21 -9.61 2.43 4.83
CA VAL A 21 -10.34 1.55 5.77
C VAL A 21 -9.79 1.80 7.16
N ASP A 22 -10.57 2.45 8.01
CA ASP A 22 -10.18 2.82 9.38
C ASP A 22 -11.47 3.06 10.19
N ASP A 23 -11.59 2.58 11.40
CA ASP A 23 -12.80 2.75 12.21
C ASP A 23 -12.90 4.15 12.86
N ASP A 24 -11.76 4.85 13.00
CA ASP A 24 -11.72 6.21 13.52
C ASP A 24 -12.17 7.24 12.46
N PRO A 25 -13.30 7.95 12.68
CA PRO A 25 -13.80 8.93 11.72
C PRO A 25 -12.85 10.12 11.54
N GLY A 26 -12.06 10.48 12.56
CA GLY A 26 -11.08 11.57 12.48
C GLY A 26 -9.90 11.21 11.58
N VAL A 27 -9.41 9.98 11.68
CA VAL A 27 -8.35 9.45 10.80
C VAL A 27 -8.85 9.38 9.39
N ARG A 28 -10.04 8.81 9.15
CA ARG A 28 -10.65 8.77 7.80
C ARG A 28 -10.78 10.15 7.19
N ALA A 29 -11.32 11.13 7.94
CA ALA A 29 -11.48 12.49 7.43
C ALA A 29 -10.14 13.16 7.11
N THR A 30 -9.12 12.93 7.93
CA THR A 30 -7.77 13.45 7.73
C THR A 30 -7.16 12.87 6.45
N LEU A 31 -7.16 11.54 6.32
CA LEU A 31 -6.62 10.85 5.14
C LEU A 31 -7.38 11.24 3.87
N THR A 32 -8.71 11.31 3.91
CA THR A 32 -9.53 11.78 2.79
C THR A 32 -9.08 13.17 2.35
N THR A 33 -8.99 14.12 3.28
CA THR A 33 -8.60 15.48 2.95
C THR A 33 -7.23 15.59 2.30
N ILE A 34 -6.23 14.86 2.80
CA ILE A 34 -4.88 14.93 2.25
C ILE A 34 -4.77 14.28 0.86
N PHE A 35 -5.47 13.17 0.59
CA PHE A 35 -5.44 12.52 -0.71
C PHE A 35 -6.29 13.26 -1.75
N GLU A 36 -7.43 13.84 -1.39
CA GLU A 36 -8.20 14.69 -2.28
C GLU A 36 -7.42 15.93 -2.70
N ARG A 37 -6.69 16.57 -1.77
CA ARG A 37 -5.77 17.68 -2.08
C ARG A 37 -4.62 17.26 -2.99
N ALA A 38 -4.23 16.00 -2.95
CA ALA A 38 -3.23 15.43 -3.86
C ALA A 38 -3.79 15.02 -5.23
N GLY A 39 -5.10 15.21 -5.47
CA GLY A 39 -5.76 14.97 -6.74
C GLY A 39 -6.37 13.57 -6.91
N TYR A 40 -6.46 12.78 -5.85
CA TYR A 40 -7.10 11.47 -5.87
C TYR A 40 -8.59 11.56 -5.52
N ARG A 41 -9.39 10.63 -6.03
CA ARG A 41 -10.70 10.34 -5.43
C ARG A 41 -10.52 9.41 -4.25
N VAL A 42 -11.35 9.58 -3.23
CA VAL A 42 -11.27 8.75 -2.02
C VAL A 42 -12.61 8.09 -1.74
N VAL A 43 -12.57 6.79 -1.47
CA VAL A 43 -13.70 6.03 -0.91
C VAL A 43 -13.26 5.51 0.46
N ALA A 44 -13.98 5.93 1.51
CA ALA A 44 -13.64 5.62 2.88
C ALA A 44 -14.64 4.66 3.51
N PHE A 45 -14.14 3.66 4.22
CA PHE A 45 -14.90 2.60 4.88
C PHE A 45 -14.62 2.61 6.38
N ALA A 46 -15.66 2.44 7.18
CA ALA A 46 -15.54 2.35 8.64
C ALA A 46 -15.33 0.92 9.14
N ASP A 47 -15.50 -0.07 8.28
CA ASP A 47 -15.40 -1.49 8.61
C ASP A 47 -14.89 -2.34 7.44
N GLY A 48 -14.32 -3.49 7.77
CA GLY A 48 -13.74 -4.40 6.78
C GLY A 48 -14.77 -5.10 5.88
N ALA A 49 -16.03 -5.28 6.32
CA ALA A 49 -17.02 -5.99 5.54
C ALA A 49 -17.53 -5.15 4.37
N SER A 50 -17.86 -3.88 4.62
CA SER A 50 -18.25 -2.93 3.57
C SER A 50 -17.10 -2.69 2.58
N PHE A 51 -15.86 -2.59 3.07
CA PHE A 51 -14.69 -2.50 2.21
C PHE A 51 -14.52 -3.73 1.31
N LEU A 52 -14.52 -4.94 1.86
CA LEU A 52 -14.35 -6.17 1.08
C LEU A 52 -15.47 -6.37 0.04
N ALA A 53 -16.71 -6.00 0.39
CA ALA A 53 -17.82 -6.03 -0.57
C ALA A 53 -17.57 -5.10 -1.76
N HIS A 54 -17.04 -3.90 -1.50
CA HIS A 54 -16.72 -2.92 -2.54
C HIS A 54 -15.49 -3.31 -3.37
N ALA A 55 -14.45 -3.82 -2.74
CA ALA A 55 -13.21 -4.24 -3.39
C ALA A 55 -13.37 -5.42 -4.39
N ARG A 56 -14.52 -6.12 -4.36
CA ARG A 56 -14.87 -7.14 -5.35
C ARG A 56 -15.36 -6.55 -6.67
N THR A 57 -15.79 -5.31 -6.69
CA THR A 57 -16.42 -4.65 -7.85
C THR A 57 -15.62 -3.48 -8.38
N ALA A 58 -14.69 -2.97 -7.60
CA ALA A 58 -13.87 -1.82 -7.96
C ALA A 58 -12.40 -2.05 -7.54
N THR A 59 -11.48 -1.63 -8.39
CA THR A 59 -10.04 -1.72 -8.12
C THR A 59 -9.48 -0.31 -7.94
N PRO A 60 -8.98 0.02 -6.73
CA PRO A 60 -8.35 1.31 -6.47
C PRO A 60 -6.92 1.35 -7.03
N VAL A 61 -6.34 2.55 -7.06
CA VAL A 61 -4.90 2.70 -7.33
C VAL A 61 -4.04 2.44 -6.09
N SER A 62 -4.61 2.52 -4.89
CA SER A 62 -3.98 2.15 -3.62
C SER A 62 -5.02 1.93 -2.52
N ILE A 63 -4.64 1.17 -1.49
CA ILE A 63 -5.44 0.93 -0.28
C ILE A 63 -4.64 1.37 0.94
N ILE A 64 -5.28 2.13 1.82
CA ILE A 64 -4.79 2.48 3.16
C ILE A 64 -5.68 1.75 4.16
N LEU A 65 -5.12 0.82 4.93
CA LEU A 65 -5.87 -0.10 5.76
C LEU A 65 -5.37 -0.06 7.21
N ASP A 66 -6.24 0.28 8.15
CA ASP A 66 -5.92 0.18 9.55
C ASP A 66 -5.81 -1.28 10.00
N VAL A 67 -4.89 -1.54 10.93
CA VAL A 67 -4.75 -2.89 11.53
C VAL A 67 -5.91 -3.19 12.46
N HIS A 68 -6.34 -2.21 13.24
CA HIS A 68 -7.31 -2.38 14.32
C HIS A 68 -8.72 -1.98 13.89
N ILE A 69 -9.37 -2.83 13.10
CA ILE A 69 -10.75 -2.62 12.70
C ILE A 69 -11.65 -3.55 13.53
N PRO A 70 -12.74 -3.04 14.12
CA PRO A 70 -13.65 -3.87 14.89
C PRO A 70 -14.20 -5.07 14.12
N GLY A 71 -14.17 -6.23 14.77
CA GLY A 71 -14.69 -7.48 14.21
C GLY A 71 -13.77 -8.21 13.25
N ARG A 72 -12.80 -7.54 12.63
CA ARG A 72 -11.84 -8.17 11.70
C ARG A 72 -10.55 -7.34 11.61
N SER A 73 -9.41 -7.96 11.87
CA SER A 73 -8.12 -7.25 11.79
C SER A 73 -7.74 -6.90 10.33
N GLY A 74 -6.96 -5.83 10.15
CA GLY A 74 -6.41 -5.48 8.84
C GLY A 74 -5.55 -6.61 8.26
N LEU A 75 -4.86 -7.39 9.10
CA LEU A 75 -4.09 -8.56 8.65
C LEU A 75 -4.98 -9.68 8.08
N ASP A 76 -6.17 -9.90 8.67
CA ASP A 76 -7.12 -10.87 8.12
C ASP A 76 -7.71 -10.39 6.79
N ILE A 77 -7.93 -9.10 6.66
CA ILE A 77 -8.36 -8.48 5.39
C ILE A 77 -7.31 -8.65 4.31
N LEU A 78 -6.01 -8.45 4.61
CA LEU A 78 -4.92 -8.69 3.67
C LEU A 78 -4.91 -10.12 3.14
N ARG A 79 -5.10 -11.10 4.04
CA ARG A 79 -5.15 -12.51 3.67
C ARG A 79 -6.36 -12.84 2.78
N GLU A 80 -7.54 -12.29 3.10
CA GLU A 80 -8.77 -12.50 2.32
C GLU A 80 -8.70 -11.84 0.94
N LEU A 81 -8.03 -10.70 0.81
CA LEU A 81 -7.80 -10.03 -0.46
C LEU A 81 -6.74 -10.73 -1.32
N HIS A 82 -6.02 -11.73 -0.79
CA HIS A 82 -4.80 -12.24 -1.43
C HIS A 82 -3.86 -11.09 -1.80
N ALA A 83 -3.53 -10.26 -0.80
CA ALA A 83 -2.85 -8.99 -0.98
C ALA A 83 -1.51 -9.08 -1.72
N GLN A 84 -0.85 -10.25 -1.71
CA GLN A 84 0.38 -10.52 -2.48
C GLN A 84 0.16 -10.41 -4.00
N ASP A 85 -1.02 -10.79 -4.47
CA ASP A 85 -1.40 -10.79 -5.89
C ASP A 85 -2.36 -9.64 -6.24
N TYR A 86 -2.65 -8.77 -5.27
CA TYR A 86 -3.59 -7.66 -5.47
C TYR A 86 -3.01 -6.62 -6.44
N PRO A 87 -3.80 -6.10 -7.40
CA PRO A 87 -3.30 -5.23 -8.47
C PRO A 87 -2.93 -3.81 -8.04
N ALA A 88 -3.07 -3.48 -6.76
CA ALA A 88 -2.75 -2.16 -6.21
C ALA A 88 -1.93 -2.28 -4.92
N PRO A 89 -1.03 -1.32 -4.62
CA PRO A 89 -0.27 -1.30 -3.38
C PRO A 89 -1.18 -1.11 -2.17
N ILE A 90 -0.95 -1.91 -1.12
CA ILE A 90 -1.70 -1.85 0.14
C ILE A 90 -0.76 -1.39 1.25
N PHE A 91 -1.14 -0.31 1.92
CA PHE A 91 -0.43 0.24 3.08
C PHE A 91 -1.20 -0.12 4.35
N ILE A 92 -0.50 -0.66 5.32
CA ILE A 92 -1.04 -0.85 6.66
C ILE A 92 -0.73 0.37 7.50
N VAL A 93 -1.72 0.83 8.25
CA VAL A 93 -1.57 1.95 9.21
C VAL A 93 -1.90 1.44 10.61
N SER A 94 -1.11 1.81 11.63
CA SER A 94 -1.38 1.40 13.01
C SER A 94 -0.90 2.42 14.03
N GLY A 95 -1.66 2.59 15.09
CA GLY A 95 -1.28 3.41 16.27
C GLY A 95 -0.48 2.63 17.33
N GLN A 96 -0.42 1.31 17.18
CA GLN A 96 0.30 0.42 18.11
C GLN A 96 1.11 -0.58 17.27
N GLY A 97 2.06 -0.06 16.48
CA GLY A 97 2.93 -0.90 15.66
C GLY A 97 4.13 -1.38 16.46
N ASP A 98 4.25 -2.68 16.63
CA ASP A 98 5.52 -3.29 16.97
C ASP A 98 6.17 -3.95 15.74
N ILE A 99 7.45 -4.25 15.85
CA ILE A 99 8.20 -4.87 14.73
C ILE A 99 7.56 -6.19 14.28
N PRO A 100 7.11 -7.11 15.17
CA PRO A 100 6.41 -8.31 14.76
C PRO A 100 5.18 -8.06 13.91
N MET A 101 4.32 -7.10 14.28
CA MET A 101 3.11 -6.75 13.52
C MET A 101 3.46 -6.19 12.13
N ALA A 102 4.46 -5.33 12.03
CA ALA A 102 4.92 -4.81 10.74
C ALA A 102 5.43 -5.93 9.83
N VAL A 103 6.21 -6.88 10.37
CA VAL A 103 6.69 -8.06 9.63
C VAL A 103 5.53 -8.94 9.17
N ASP A 104 4.53 -9.18 10.02
CA ASP A 104 3.36 -9.98 9.67
C ASP A 104 2.50 -9.30 8.59
N ALA A 105 2.36 -7.97 8.62
CA ALA A 105 1.68 -7.20 7.59
C ALA A 105 2.38 -7.35 6.22
N ILE A 106 3.69 -7.19 6.18
CA ILE A 106 4.49 -7.36 4.95
C ILE A 106 4.39 -8.80 4.42
N ARG A 107 4.49 -9.81 5.31
CA ARG A 107 4.29 -11.22 4.92
C ARG A 107 2.89 -11.52 4.39
N ALA A 108 1.88 -10.83 4.90
CA ALA A 108 0.50 -10.94 4.43
C ALA A 108 0.24 -10.20 3.10
N GLY A 109 1.24 -9.50 2.55
CA GLY A 109 1.17 -8.84 1.24
C GLY A 109 1.00 -7.33 1.30
N ALA A 110 1.08 -6.70 2.48
CA ALA A 110 1.18 -5.25 2.53
C ALA A 110 2.48 -4.78 1.88
N LEU A 111 2.41 -3.70 1.13
CA LEU A 111 3.61 -3.08 0.55
C LEU A 111 4.44 -2.41 1.63
N ASP A 112 3.78 -1.76 2.58
CA ASP A 112 4.46 -0.93 3.56
C ASP A 112 3.61 -0.78 4.84
N PHE A 113 4.26 -0.37 5.91
CA PHE A 113 3.67 -0.14 7.21
C PHE A 113 3.90 1.31 7.67
N ILE A 114 2.83 2.00 8.08
CA ILE A 114 2.86 3.41 8.52
C ILE A 114 2.40 3.48 9.97
N GLU A 115 3.25 3.99 10.83
CA GLU A 115 2.92 4.20 12.24
C GLU A 115 2.18 5.52 12.45
N LYS A 116 1.11 5.50 13.27
CA LYS A 116 0.41 6.70 13.76
C LYS A 116 1.14 7.21 15.03
N PRO A 117 1.37 8.53 15.19
CA PRO A 117 0.95 9.61 14.30
C PRO A 117 1.89 9.79 13.11
N PHE A 118 1.33 10.08 11.94
CA PHE A 118 2.07 10.29 10.70
C PHE A 118 1.93 11.73 10.17
N ARG A 119 2.86 12.12 9.31
CA ARG A 119 2.76 13.37 8.56
C ARG A 119 2.03 13.12 7.25
N GLY A 120 0.95 13.89 6.98
CA GLY A 120 0.15 13.69 5.77
C GLY A 120 0.94 13.78 4.46
N SER A 121 1.91 14.72 4.38
CA SER A 121 2.78 14.85 3.20
C SER A 121 3.66 13.61 2.97
N GLU A 122 4.14 12.99 4.03
CA GLU A 122 4.95 11.78 3.95
C GLU A 122 4.12 10.59 3.45
N VAL A 123 2.91 10.42 3.97
CA VAL A 123 1.99 9.36 3.53
C VAL A 123 1.64 9.51 2.05
N VAL A 124 1.30 10.72 1.62
CA VAL A 124 0.99 11.00 0.20
C VAL A 124 2.16 10.67 -0.70
N GLU A 125 3.38 11.09 -0.33
CA GLU A 125 4.58 10.85 -1.15
C GLU A 125 4.88 9.35 -1.27
N ARG A 126 4.82 8.60 -0.17
CA ARG A 126 5.02 7.14 -0.17
C ARG A 126 3.99 6.42 -1.05
N VAL A 127 2.72 6.78 -0.92
CA VAL A 127 1.63 6.19 -1.72
C VAL A 127 1.80 6.52 -3.20
N LYS A 128 2.15 7.76 -3.54
CA LYS A 128 2.36 8.20 -4.91
C LYS A 128 3.49 7.44 -5.60
N GLN A 129 4.63 7.31 -4.94
CA GLN A 129 5.77 6.52 -5.43
C GLN A 129 5.40 5.05 -5.63
N ALA A 130 4.61 4.48 -4.72
CA ALA A 130 4.14 3.11 -4.85
C ALA A 130 3.20 2.93 -6.04
N ILE A 131 2.25 3.84 -6.25
CA ILE A 131 1.34 3.80 -7.40
C ILE A 131 2.13 3.86 -8.71
N GLU A 132 3.12 4.75 -8.80
CA GLU A 132 3.99 4.86 -9.97
C GLU A 132 4.76 3.56 -10.22
N ALA A 133 5.36 2.98 -9.17
CA ALA A 133 6.08 1.71 -9.28
C ALA A 133 5.18 0.55 -9.69
N TYR A 134 3.95 0.49 -9.16
CA TYR A 134 2.97 -0.54 -9.53
C TYR A 134 2.48 -0.40 -10.97
N SER A 135 2.31 0.81 -11.47
CA SER A 135 1.88 1.05 -12.86
C SER A 135 2.93 0.63 -13.90
N LEU A 136 4.20 0.59 -13.51
CA LEU A 136 5.32 0.17 -14.37
C LEU A 136 5.63 -1.33 -14.30
N ARG A 137 4.96 -2.08 -13.41
CA ARG A 137 5.17 -3.53 -13.25
C ARG A 137 4.65 -4.31 -14.45
N LYS A 138 5.39 -5.34 -14.83
CA LYS A 138 4.89 -6.37 -15.74
C LYS A 138 4.00 -7.35 -14.98
N PRO A 139 2.94 -7.90 -15.60
CA PRO A 139 1.99 -8.81 -14.94
C PRO A 139 2.63 -10.05 -14.27
N ASP A 140 3.79 -10.49 -14.75
CA ASP A 140 4.49 -11.70 -14.28
C ASP A 140 5.60 -11.41 -13.25
N GLU A 141 5.75 -10.16 -12.78
CA GLU A 141 6.79 -9.82 -11.82
C GLU A 141 6.21 -9.88 -10.39
N PRO A 142 6.76 -10.74 -9.50
CA PRO A 142 6.24 -10.87 -8.14
C PRO A 142 6.27 -9.53 -7.42
N ALA A 143 5.23 -9.25 -6.63
CA ALA A 143 5.18 -8.09 -5.76
C ALA A 143 6.27 -8.21 -4.68
N LEU A 144 7.44 -7.66 -4.94
CA LEU A 144 8.43 -7.51 -3.87
C LEU A 144 7.97 -6.33 -3.01
N PRO A 145 7.72 -6.54 -1.72
CA PRO A 145 7.47 -5.44 -0.80
C PRO A 145 8.64 -4.47 -0.88
N GLY A 146 8.38 -3.28 -1.38
CA GLY A 146 9.36 -2.20 -1.33
C GLY A 146 9.38 -1.65 0.07
N LEU A 147 10.21 -2.19 0.97
CA LEU A 147 10.44 -1.54 2.24
C LEU A 147 11.03 -0.15 1.98
N TYR A 148 10.18 0.85 2.05
CA TYR A 148 10.58 2.24 1.98
C TYR A 148 11.05 2.68 3.37
N PHE A 149 12.32 3.02 3.49
CA PHE A 149 12.86 3.64 4.68
C PHE A 149 12.90 5.16 4.48
N PRO A 150 12.15 5.95 5.27
CA PRO A 150 12.18 7.40 5.18
C PRO A 150 13.62 7.94 5.25
N GLY A 151 14.00 8.77 4.27
CA GLY A 151 15.32 9.40 4.23
C GLY A 151 16.46 8.54 3.68
N ARG A 152 16.19 7.37 3.09
CA ARG A 152 17.18 6.56 2.37
C ARG A 152 16.81 6.42 0.90
N GLU A 153 17.83 6.23 0.07
CA GLU A 153 17.63 5.84 -1.32
C GLU A 153 16.90 4.49 -1.43
N PRO A 154 16.16 4.25 -2.52
CA PRO A 154 15.50 2.97 -2.75
C PRO A 154 16.50 1.81 -2.59
N LEU A 155 16.04 0.74 -1.94
CA LEU A 155 16.88 -0.45 -1.74
C LEU A 155 17.48 -0.92 -3.06
N THR A 156 18.77 -1.20 -3.05
CA THR A 156 19.45 -1.87 -4.17
C THR A 156 18.87 -3.25 -4.42
N ARG A 157 19.06 -3.80 -5.61
CA ARG A 157 18.61 -5.15 -5.95
C ARG A 157 19.07 -6.20 -4.91
N ARG A 158 20.33 -6.10 -4.45
CA ARG A 158 20.88 -7.01 -3.42
C ARG A 158 20.21 -6.86 -2.07
N GLU A 159 19.88 -5.64 -1.65
CA GLU A 159 19.17 -5.40 -0.39
C GLU A 159 17.72 -5.92 -0.45
N ARG A 160 17.07 -5.80 -1.60
CA ARG A 160 15.75 -6.41 -1.85
C ARG A 160 15.79 -7.92 -1.80
N ASP A 161 16.78 -8.54 -2.46
CA ASP A 161 16.96 -10.00 -2.45
C ASP A 161 17.25 -10.52 -1.04
N LEU A 162 18.05 -9.77 -0.25
CA LEU A 162 18.32 -10.07 1.16
C LEU A 162 17.04 -10.04 2.00
N LEU A 163 16.25 -8.99 1.86
CA LEU A 163 14.99 -8.84 2.57
C LEU A 163 13.99 -9.91 2.16
N ALA A 164 13.85 -10.19 0.87
CA ALA A 164 12.98 -11.27 0.38
C ALA A 164 13.36 -12.61 1.01
N THR A 165 14.65 -12.90 1.11
CA THR A 165 15.15 -14.15 1.72
C THR A 165 14.85 -14.21 3.22
N ILE A 166 14.98 -13.11 3.95
CA ILE A 166 14.63 -13.01 5.37
C ILE A 166 13.12 -13.12 5.57
N LEU A 167 12.31 -12.46 4.74
CA LEU A 167 10.85 -12.54 4.80
C LEU A 167 10.33 -13.96 4.51
N ASN A 168 11.05 -14.73 3.71
CA ASN A 168 10.76 -16.15 3.48
C ASN A 168 11.21 -17.08 4.62
N GLY A 169 11.62 -16.51 5.77
CA GLY A 169 11.91 -17.26 7.00
C GLY A 169 13.38 -17.61 7.21
N ALA A 170 14.29 -17.19 6.34
CA ALA A 170 15.71 -17.36 6.58
C ALA A 170 16.21 -16.39 7.66
N SER A 171 17.13 -16.85 8.50
CA SER A 171 17.84 -15.93 9.40
C SER A 171 18.73 -14.96 8.59
N ALA A 172 19.01 -13.77 9.14
CA ALA A 172 19.89 -12.80 8.49
C ALA A 172 21.25 -13.39 8.09
N LYS A 173 21.76 -14.34 8.88
CA LYS A 173 23.01 -15.06 8.65
C LYS A 173 22.90 -16.03 7.46
N GLU A 174 21.79 -16.73 7.30
CA GLU A 174 21.51 -17.63 6.18
C GLU A 174 21.28 -16.84 4.90
N ALA A 175 20.52 -15.76 4.97
CA ALA A 175 20.28 -14.87 3.85
C ALA A 175 21.58 -14.23 3.34
N GLY A 176 22.45 -13.77 4.24
CA GLY A 176 23.78 -13.27 3.90
C GLY A 176 24.66 -14.31 3.21
N ARG A 177 24.59 -15.57 3.65
CA ARG A 177 25.35 -16.68 3.04
C ARG A 177 24.84 -17.03 1.64
N GLN A 178 23.52 -17.07 1.42
CA GLN A 178 22.90 -17.35 0.12
C GLN A 178 23.22 -16.27 -0.92
N LEU A 179 23.34 -15.02 -0.48
CA LEU A 179 23.62 -13.87 -1.36
C LEU A 179 25.12 -13.52 -1.47
N GLY A 180 26.00 -14.33 -0.85
CA GLY A 180 27.43 -14.11 -0.90
C GLY A 180 27.90 -12.84 -0.19
N ILE A 181 27.13 -12.37 0.81
CA ILE A 181 27.46 -11.19 1.61
C ILE A 181 28.27 -11.65 2.82
N SER A 182 29.56 -11.34 2.81
CA SER A 182 30.45 -11.65 3.94
C SER A 182 30.13 -10.76 5.15
N HIS A 183 29.87 -11.38 6.30
CA HIS A 183 29.89 -10.66 7.57
C HIS A 183 31.36 -10.36 7.96
N ARG A 184 31.71 -9.11 7.95
CA ARG A 184 32.82 -8.60 8.77
C ARG A 184 32.25 -7.80 9.91
#